data_5964078d7f7ebdecace02698ee89d1ae
#
_entry.id   5964078d7f7ebdecace02698ee89d1ae
#
_cell.length_a   1.000
_cell.length_b   1.000
_cell.length_c   1.000
_cell.angle_alpha   90.00
_cell.angle_beta   90.00
_cell.angle_gamma   90.00
#
_symmetry.space_group_name_H-M   'P 1'
#
loop_
_entity.id
_entity.type
_entity.pdbx_description
1 polymer ?
#
loop_
_entity_poly.entity_id
_entity_poly.type
_entity_poly.pdbx_seq_one_letter_code
_entity_poly.pdbx_strand_id
1 'polypeptide(L)'
;MMRLLDECKENKPEWIMCENVKNLLSIDNGIGFLNVVGEMAERGYSVEWKIYNSKDYGVPQNRERVYIVGRYGEPTGRPLLPIRRESSATLRQVIGGSQGERVYDGNKISCTLSSQGGGSGAKTGLYTFVDINKKGSVQTTDTARALLARYHKGQPNRPAECSGVLESDEAIRIRRLTPRECFRLQGFTDEQFDRAAAVNSETQLYKQAGNAVTVNVVEEIGRHIKEVVS
;
A
#
# COMPACT_ATOMS: atom_id res chain seq x y z
N MET A 1 20.31 -3.63 -4.78
CA MET A 1 20.21 -2.36 -5.52
C MET A 1 21.56 -1.91 -6.02
N MET A 2 22.58 -1.70 -5.20
CA MET A 2 23.90 -1.19 -5.63
C MET A 2 24.55 -2.02 -6.73
N ARG A 3 24.54 -3.35 -6.62
CA ARG A 3 25.01 -4.26 -7.68
C ARG A 3 24.34 -4.00 -9.04
N LEU A 4 23.03 -3.75 -9.04
CA LEU A 4 22.29 -3.44 -10.26
C LEU A 4 22.75 -2.12 -10.89
N LEU A 5 23.04 -1.10 -10.06
CA LEU A 5 23.59 0.16 -10.53
C LEU A 5 25.03 0.03 -11.06
N ASP A 6 25.81 -0.86 -10.45
CA ASP A 6 27.17 -1.14 -10.91
C ASP A 6 27.18 -1.89 -12.24
N GLU A 7 26.21 -2.77 -12.47
CA GLU A 7 26.01 -3.46 -13.76
C GLU A 7 25.54 -2.53 -14.87
N CYS A 8 24.84 -1.43 -14.52
CA CYS A 8 24.38 -0.41 -15.46
C CYS A 8 25.43 0.69 -15.76
N LYS A 9 26.73 0.41 -15.62
CA LYS A 9 27.81 1.42 -15.72
C LYS A 9 27.79 2.26 -16.98
N GLU A 10 27.45 1.67 -18.11
CA GLU A 10 27.44 2.34 -19.42
C GLU A 10 26.07 3.00 -19.74
N ASN A 11 24.99 2.48 -19.16
CA ASN A 11 23.61 2.96 -19.36
C ASN A 11 22.93 3.20 -18.02
N LYS A 12 23.38 4.22 -17.31
CA LYS A 12 22.74 4.58 -16.03
C LYS A 12 21.28 4.97 -16.28
N PRO A 13 20.32 4.39 -15.52
CA PRO A 13 18.93 4.80 -15.63
C PRO A 13 18.80 6.27 -15.21
N GLU A 14 18.05 7.04 -15.97
CA GLU A 14 17.81 8.45 -15.63
C GLU A 14 17.13 8.59 -14.29
N TRP A 15 16.25 7.65 -13.96
CA TRP A 15 15.47 7.65 -12.72
C TRP A 15 15.61 6.34 -11.96
N ILE A 16 15.72 6.47 -10.65
CA ILE A 16 15.71 5.35 -9.70
C ILE A 16 14.64 5.65 -8.67
N MET A 17 13.78 4.67 -8.39
CA MET A 17 12.85 4.72 -7.29
C MET A 17 13.02 3.47 -6.42
N CYS A 18 13.24 3.68 -5.12
CA CYS A 18 13.34 2.63 -4.13
C CYS A 18 12.26 2.81 -3.07
N GLU A 19 11.69 1.72 -2.62
CA GLU A 19 10.76 1.68 -1.51
C GLU A 19 11.32 0.81 -0.40
N ASN A 20 11.09 1.23 0.85
CA ASN A 20 11.44 0.41 2.00
C ASN A 20 10.51 0.72 3.19
N VAL A 21 10.57 -0.12 4.21
CA VAL A 21 9.89 0.12 5.49
C VAL A 21 10.43 1.38 6.16
N LYS A 22 9.56 2.13 6.84
CA LYS A 22 9.94 3.34 7.59
C LYS A 22 11.12 3.11 8.55
N ASN A 23 11.21 1.90 9.09
CA ASN A 23 12.29 1.53 10.03
C ASN A 23 13.70 1.63 9.42
N LEU A 24 13.84 1.65 8.09
CA LEU A 24 15.12 1.91 7.42
C LEU A 24 15.79 3.19 7.92
N LEU A 25 14.98 4.20 8.27
CA LEU A 25 15.48 5.50 8.76
C LEU A 25 16.10 5.44 10.16
N SER A 26 15.86 4.36 10.91
CA SER A 26 16.31 4.20 12.31
C SER A 26 17.16 2.96 12.55
N ILE A 27 17.22 2.02 11.61
CA ILE A 27 18.11 0.85 11.70
C ILE A 27 19.56 1.33 11.76
N ASP A 28 20.33 0.79 12.69
CA ASP A 28 21.75 1.13 12.92
C ASP A 28 21.96 2.66 13.04
N ASN A 29 21.09 3.32 13.80
CA ASN A 29 21.09 4.79 13.95
C ASN A 29 21.00 5.57 12.62
N GLY A 30 20.36 4.98 11.62
CA GLY A 30 20.16 5.58 10.30
C GLY A 30 21.31 5.33 9.31
N ILE A 31 22.36 4.64 9.71
CA ILE A 31 23.54 4.37 8.86
C ILE A 31 23.14 3.63 7.59
N GLY A 32 22.23 2.63 7.68
CA GLY A 32 21.75 1.90 6.52
C GLY A 32 21.07 2.78 5.49
N PHE A 33 20.29 3.77 5.94
CA PHE A 33 19.66 4.75 5.07
C PHE A 33 20.69 5.71 4.44
N LEU A 34 21.61 6.25 5.25
CA LEU A 34 22.65 7.15 4.77
C LEU A 34 23.54 6.48 3.73
N ASN A 35 23.87 5.20 3.90
CA ASN A 35 24.63 4.44 2.91
C ASN A 35 23.87 4.34 1.58
N VAL A 36 22.56 4.09 1.59
CA VAL A 36 21.76 4.03 0.36
C VAL A 36 21.79 5.37 -0.37
N VAL A 37 21.57 6.46 0.34
CA VAL A 37 21.54 7.81 -0.25
C VAL A 37 22.94 8.22 -0.73
N GLY A 38 23.99 7.97 0.08
CA GLY A 38 25.37 8.25 -0.27
C GLY A 38 25.82 7.51 -1.53
N GLU A 39 25.57 6.21 -1.60
CA GLU A 39 25.89 5.37 -2.74
C GLU A 39 25.18 5.83 -4.04
N MET A 40 23.95 6.33 -3.94
CA MET A 40 23.25 6.92 -5.08
C MET A 40 23.91 8.25 -5.48
N ALA A 41 24.22 9.11 -4.52
CA ALA A 41 24.86 10.41 -4.77
C ALA A 41 26.27 10.25 -5.39
N GLU A 42 27.10 9.34 -4.88
CA GLU A 42 28.43 9.02 -5.43
C GLU A 42 28.38 8.55 -6.89
N ARG A 43 27.25 7.96 -7.30
CA ARG A 43 27.02 7.55 -8.70
C ARG A 43 26.43 8.65 -9.58
N GLY A 44 26.30 9.87 -9.04
CA GLY A 44 25.83 11.03 -9.78
C GLY A 44 24.32 11.24 -9.79
N TYR A 45 23.59 10.67 -8.81
CA TYR A 45 22.17 10.92 -8.66
C TYR A 45 21.88 12.04 -7.66
N SER A 46 21.03 12.98 -8.06
CA SER A 46 20.34 13.87 -7.13
C SER A 46 19.24 13.11 -6.43
N VAL A 47 19.26 13.06 -5.10
CA VAL A 47 18.39 12.15 -4.32
C VAL A 47 17.43 12.93 -3.44
N GLU A 48 16.17 12.56 -3.47
CA GLU A 48 15.14 13.02 -2.55
C GLU A 48 14.40 11.82 -1.94
N TRP A 49 13.92 11.96 -0.70
CA TRP A 49 13.17 10.92 -0.02
C TRP A 49 12.03 11.50 0.81
N LYS A 50 10.94 10.73 0.90
CA LYS A 50 9.77 11.05 1.73
C LYS A 50 9.12 9.79 2.28
N ILE A 51 8.39 9.96 3.39
CA ILE A 51 7.51 8.92 3.92
C ILE A 51 6.11 9.19 3.41
N TYR A 52 5.52 8.17 2.79
CA TYR A 52 4.12 8.18 2.38
C TYR A 52 3.34 7.10 3.13
N ASN A 53 2.08 7.41 3.44
CA ASN A 53 1.16 6.45 4.01
C ASN A 53 0.09 6.11 2.97
N SER A 54 -0.10 4.82 2.71
CA SER A 54 -1.04 4.33 1.69
C SER A 54 -2.47 4.84 1.88
N LYS A 55 -2.92 5.00 3.12
CA LYS A 55 -4.27 5.53 3.45
C LYS A 55 -4.52 6.93 2.89
N ASP A 56 -3.47 7.71 2.68
CA ASP A 56 -3.56 9.07 2.16
C ASP A 56 -3.70 9.09 0.62
N TYR A 57 -3.66 7.90 -0.03
CA TYR A 57 -3.69 7.69 -1.47
C TYR A 57 -4.83 6.78 -1.94
N GLY A 58 -5.93 6.76 -1.19
CA GLY A 58 -7.18 6.13 -1.63
C GLY A 58 -7.30 4.64 -1.32
N VAL A 59 -6.40 4.05 -0.55
CA VAL A 59 -6.56 2.69 -0.06
C VAL A 59 -6.70 2.67 1.46
N PRO A 60 -7.64 1.90 2.04
CA PRO A 60 -7.89 1.89 3.48
C PRO A 60 -6.86 1.04 4.23
N GLN A 61 -5.56 1.31 4.00
CA GLN A 61 -4.47 0.61 4.64
C GLN A 61 -3.47 1.59 5.27
N ASN A 62 -3.25 1.47 6.56
CA ASN A 62 -2.23 2.22 7.28
C ASN A 62 -0.85 1.58 7.04
N ARG A 63 -0.19 2.01 5.95
CA ARG A 63 1.12 1.49 5.53
C ARG A 63 2.07 2.64 5.25
N GLU A 64 2.92 2.95 6.21
CA GLU A 64 3.99 3.93 6.03
C GLU A 64 5.21 3.28 5.36
N ARG A 65 5.69 3.93 4.32
CA ARG A 65 6.89 3.52 3.58
C ARG A 65 7.75 4.72 3.24
N VAL A 66 9.06 4.54 3.28
CA VAL A 66 10.00 5.52 2.76
C VAL A 66 10.20 5.24 1.27
N TYR A 67 10.01 6.29 0.47
CA TYR A 67 10.34 6.30 -0.96
C TYR A 67 11.55 7.18 -1.16
N ILE A 68 12.54 6.65 -1.87
CA ILE A 68 13.78 7.32 -2.22
C ILE A 68 13.81 7.40 -3.73
N VAL A 69 13.86 8.62 -4.27
CA VAL A 69 13.92 8.88 -5.71
C VAL A 69 15.22 9.54 -6.04
N GLY A 70 15.92 9.04 -7.03
CA GLY A 70 17.12 9.62 -7.58
C GLY A 70 16.96 9.94 -9.06
N ARG A 71 17.42 11.11 -9.47
CA ARG A 71 17.58 11.48 -10.87
C ARG A 71 19.06 11.61 -11.19
N TYR A 72 19.49 10.97 -12.28
CA TYR A 72 20.86 11.07 -12.74
C TYR A 72 21.14 12.46 -13.32
N GLY A 73 22.26 13.07 -12.91
CA GLY A 73 22.69 14.40 -13.33
C GLY A 73 22.31 15.52 -12.35
N GLU A 74 22.33 16.75 -12.87
CA GLU A 74 22.09 17.95 -12.07
C GLU A 74 20.68 18.03 -11.48
N PRO A 75 20.52 18.67 -10.30
CA PRO A 75 19.20 18.88 -9.70
C PRO A 75 18.27 19.66 -10.63
N THR A 76 17.00 19.28 -10.66
CA THR A 76 15.98 19.96 -11.51
C THR A 76 15.59 21.34 -11.02
N GLY A 77 16.00 21.74 -9.82
CA GLY A 77 15.49 22.95 -9.16
C GLY A 77 14.04 22.80 -8.66
N ARG A 78 13.39 21.65 -8.91
CA ARG A 78 12.05 21.29 -8.45
C ARG A 78 12.11 20.03 -7.59
N PRO A 79 11.23 19.89 -6.58
CA PRO A 79 11.15 18.65 -5.80
C PRO A 79 10.89 17.43 -6.70
N LEU A 80 11.63 16.34 -6.49
CA LEU A 80 11.45 15.07 -7.21
C LEU A 80 10.25 14.28 -6.68
N LEU A 81 9.86 14.53 -5.43
CA LEU A 81 8.75 13.87 -4.77
C LEU A 81 7.60 14.84 -4.52
N PRO A 82 6.34 14.44 -4.78
CA PRO A 82 5.20 15.31 -4.60
C PRO A 82 5.10 15.80 -3.16
N ILE A 83 4.76 17.08 -2.98
CA ILE A 83 4.40 17.61 -1.67
C ILE A 83 3.04 17.03 -1.33
N ARG A 84 2.96 16.34 -0.18
CA ARG A 84 1.72 15.76 0.31
C ARG A 84 0.63 16.83 0.37
N ARG A 85 -0.44 16.66 -0.40
CA ARG A 85 -1.70 17.30 -0.10
C ARG A 85 -2.36 16.49 1.00
N GLU A 86 -2.66 17.08 2.14
CA GLU A 86 -3.49 16.42 3.15
C GLU A 86 -4.82 16.10 2.51
N SER A 87 -4.98 14.87 2.03
CA SER A 87 -6.30 14.43 1.63
C SER A 87 -7.06 14.10 2.93
N SER A 88 -8.04 14.90 3.27
CA SER A 88 -9.05 14.58 4.27
C SER A 88 -9.99 13.48 3.76
N ALA A 89 -9.45 12.50 3.06
CA ALA A 89 -10.22 11.44 2.46
C ALA A 89 -10.65 10.45 3.54
N THR A 90 -11.72 10.79 4.23
CA THR A 90 -12.49 9.87 5.06
C THR A 90 -13.53 9.19 4.18
N LEU A 91 -13.69 7.89 4.36
CA LEU A 91 -14.78 7.14 3.77
C LEU A 91 -16.10 7.73 4.30
N ARG A 92 -16.89 8.35 3.43
CA ARG A 92 -18.18 8.93 3.81
C ARG A 92 -19.31 8.22 3.10
N GLN A 93 -20.07 7.46 3.86
CA GLN A 93 -21.34 6.92 3.36
C GLN A 93 -22.36 8.05 3.32
N VAL A 94 -22.94 8.29 2.15
CA VAL A 94 -23.93 9.35 1.92
C VAL A 94 -25.35 8.81 2.09
N ILE A 95 -25.59 7.56 1.71
CA ILE A 95 -26.88 6.89 1.83
C ILE A 95 -26.64 5.52 2.50
N GLY A 96 -27.40 5.26 3.58
CA GLY A 96 -27.46 3.95 4.23
C GLY A 96 -28.35 3.00 3.44
N GLY A 97 -28.10 1.69 3.56
CA GLY A 97 -28.90 0.66 2.89
C GLY A 97 -28.27 -0.69 3.03
N SER A 98 -28.88 -1.70 2.40
CA SER A 98 -28.29 -3.02 2.27
C SER A 98 -26.98 -2.94 1.47
N GLN A 99 -26.16 -3.96 1.52
CA GLN A 99 -24.77 -3.95 1.03
C GLN A 99 -24.63 -3.55 -0.48
N GLY A 100 -25.69 -3.74 -1.29
CA GLY A 100 -25.75 -3.35 -2.70
C GLY A 100 -26.33 -1.96 -2.97
N GLU A 101 -26.85 -1.28 -1.94
CA GLU A 101 -27.60 -0.01 -2.06
C GLU A 101 -26.87 1.19 -1.45
N ARG A 102 -25.70 0.97 -0.86
CA ARG A 102 -24.93 2.05 -0.22
C ARG A 102 -24.31 2.96 -1.25
N VAL A 103 -24.51 4.26 -1.09
CA VAL A 103 -23.91 5.29 -1.92
C VAL A 103 -22.80 5.98 -1.13
N TYR A 104 -21.63 6.08 -1.73
CA TYR A 104 -20.47 6.76 -1.17
C TYR A 104 -20.23 8.08 -1.91
N ASP A 105 -19.66 9.04 -1.20
CA ASP A 105 -19.24 10.31 -1.78
C ASP A 105 -18.11 10.06 -2.80
N GLY A 106 -18.38 10.37 -4.07
CA GLY A 106 -17.42 10.13 -5.17
C GLY A 106 -16.09 10.90 -5.07
N ASN A 107 -16.02 11.87 -4.15
CA ASN A 107 -14.80 12.64 -3.86
C ASN A 107 -14.03 12.07 -2.65
N LYS A 108 -14.49 10.95 -2.10
CA LYS A 108 -13.90 10.28 -0.94
C LYS A 108 -13.42 8.88 -1.31
N ILE A 109 -12.64 8.26 -0.42
CA ILE A 109 -12.22 6.88 -0.62
C ILE A 109 -13.46 6.02 -0.81
N SER A 110 -13.58 5.36 -1.95
CA SER A 110 -14.59 4.35 -2.18
C SER A 110 -14.03 2.97 -1.84
N CYS A 111 -14.89 2.10 -1.29
CA CYS A 111 -14.58 0.68 -1.33
C CYS A 111 -14.35 0.28 -2.78
N THR A 112 -13.36 -0.55 -3.04
CA THR A 112 -13.16 -1.13 -4.36
C THR A 112 -14.45 -1.85 -4.76
N LEU A 113 -15.12 -1.35 -5.78
CA LEU A 113 -16.30 -2.02 -6.35
C LEU A 113 -15.82 -3.32 -6.99
N SER A 114 -16.35 -4.45 -6.55
CA SER A 114 -16.14 -5.69 -7.29
C SER A 114 -16.87 -5.60 -8.62
N SER A 115 -16.30 -6.17 -9.67
CA SER A 115 -16.93 -6.23 -11.01
C SER A 115 -18.26 -7.01 -11.02
N GLN A 116 -18.63 -7.68 -9.92
CA GLN A 116 -19.90 -8.34 -9.68
C GLN A 116 -20.81 -7.57 -8.71
N GLY A 117 -20.58 -6.28 -8.53
CA GLY A 117 -21.31 -5.40 -7.62
C GLY A 117 -22.70 -4.98 -8.08
N GLY A 118 -23.48 -5.87 -8.65
CA GLY A 118 -24.83 -5.59 -9.09
C GLY A 118 -25.75 -6.79 -8.89
N GLY A 119 -26.24 -7.01 -7.68
CA GLY A 119 -27.23 -8.05 -7.40
C GLY A 119 -27.28 -8.47 -5.94
N SER A 120 -28.43 -8.98 -5.51
CA SER A 120 -28.68 -9.53 -4.18
C SER A 120 -27.69 -10.65 -3.86
N GLY A 121 -26.56 -10.33 -3.25
CA GLY A 121 -25.49 -11.27 -2.88
C GLY A 121 -24.07 -10.75 -3.10
N ALA A 122 -23.91 -9.61 -3.74
CA ALA A 122 -22.60 -8.97 -3.88
C ALA A 122 -22.15 -8.45 -2.52
N LYS A 123 -21.24 -9.16 -1.89
CA LYS A 123 -20.60 -8.77 -0.62
C LYS A 123 -19.56 -7.66 -0.83
N THR A 124 -19.99 -6.53 -1.34
CA THR A 124 -19.19 -5.30 -1.49
C THR A 124 -19.60 -4.25 -0.47
N GLY A 125 -19.77 -4.68 0.77
CA GLY A 125 -19.93 -3.75 1.88
C GLY A 125 -18.61 -3.25 2.38
N LEU A 126 -18.66 -2.14 3.05
CA LEU A 126 -17.59 -1.65 3.92
C LEU A 126 -17.14 -2.80 4.82
N TYR A 127 -15.90 -3.23 4.63
CA TYR A 127 -15.30 -4.11 5.60
C TYR A 127 -15.01 -3.30 6.87
N THR A 128 -15.72 -3.58 7.93
CA THR A 128 -15.26 -3.14 9.24
C THR A 128 -14.05 -4.00 9.58
N PHE A 129 -12.88 -3.40 9.52
CA PHE A 129 -11.68 -4.08 9.97
C PHE A 129 -11.72 -4.23 11.48
N VAL A 130 -11.24 -5.35 11.96
CA VAL A 130 -11.09 -5.59 13.40
C VAL A 130 -9.63 -5.87 13.72
N ASP A 131 -9.12 -5.16 14.68
CA ASP A 131 -7.81 -5.38 15.26
C ASP A 131 -7.95 -6.07 16.60
N ILE A 132 -7.20 -7.14 16.80
CA ILE A 132 -7.10 -7.81 18.09
C ILE A 132 -5.83 -7.30 18.77
N ASN A 133 -5.96 -6.66 19.92
CA ASN A 133 -4.79 -6.21 20.65
C ASN A 133 -4.07 -7.38 21.34
N LYS A 134 -2.86 -7.12 21.90
CA LYS A 134 -2.06 -8.14 22.59
C LYS A 134 -2.76 -8.78 23.81
N LYS A 135 -3.81 -8.12 24.35
CA LYS A 135 -4.61 -8.63 25.46
C LYS A 135 -5.86 -9.40 24.99
N GLY A 136 -6.04 -9.57 23.67
CA GLY A 136 -7.18 -10.29 23.11
C GLY A 136 -8.44 -9.47 22.94
N SER A 137 -8.46 -8.17 23.26
CA SER A 137 -9.63 -7.33 23.02
C SER A 137 -9.73 -6.97 21.53
N VAL A 138 -10.94 -7.03 21.00
CA VAL A 138 -11.28 -6.70 19.61
C VAL A 138 -11.67 -5.24 19.54
N GLN A 139 -11.09 -4.52 18.58
CA GLN A 139 -11.43 -3.14 18.26
C GLN A 139 -11.78 -3.03 16.78
N THR A 140 -12.86 -2.32 16.48
CA THR A 140 -13.21 -1.98 15.10
C THR A 140 -12.39 -0.80 14.62
N THR A 141 -12.01 -0.81 13.36
CA THR A 141 -11.22 0.25 12.73
C THR A 141 -11.62 0.44 11.26
N ASP A 142 -11.57 1.67 10.78
CA ASP A 142 -11.88 2.01 9.38
C ASP A 142 -10.69 1.73 8.44
N THR A 143 -9.54 1.40 9.00
CA THR A 143 -8.30 1.24 8.23
C THR A 143 -7.59 -0.03 8.64
N ALA A 144 -7.29 -0.89 7.66
CA ALA A 144 -6.50 -2.10 7.90
C ALA A 144 -5.04 -1.75 8.24
N ARG A 145 -4.42 -2.59 9.04
CA ARG A 145 -2.96 -2.55 9.26
C ARG A 145 -2.21 -2.87 7.98
N ALA A 146 -0.94 -2.51 7.92
CA ALA A 146 -0.07 -2.88 6.81
C ALA A 146 -0.01 -4.41 6.64
N LEU A 147 -0.23 -4.87 5.42
CA LEU A 147 -0.08 -6.29 5.08
C LEU A 147 1.38 -6.72 5.21
N LEU A 148 1.58 -7.86 5.82
CA LEU A 148 2.87 -8.51 5.96
C LEU A 148 2.98 -9.68 5.00
N ALA A 149 4.17 -9.95 4.48
CA ALA A 149 4.43 -11.09 3.59
C ALA A 149 4.07 -12.45 4.23
N ARG A 150 4.07 -12.52 5.57
CA ARG A 150 3.68 -13.70 6.35
C ARG A 150 2.19 -13.75 6.72
N TYR A 151 1.34 -12.88 6.17
CA TYR A 151 -0.09 -12.84 6.46
C TYR A 151 -0.78 -14.20 6.24
N HIS A 152 -0.26 -15.01 5.31
CA HIS A 152 -0.70 -16.38 5.04
C HIS A 152 -0.61 -17.35 6.23
N LYS A 153 0.21 -17.05 7.25
CA LYS A 153 0.39 -17.93 8.42
C LYS A 153 -0.78 -17.89 9.39
N GLY A 154 -1.87 -17.19 9.02
CA GLY A 154 -3.12 -17.17 9.76
C GLY A 154 -3.15 -16.19 10.89
N GLN A 155 -4.34 -16.06 11.44
CA GLN A 155 -4.68 -14.99 12.28
C GLN A 155 -4.76 -15.34 13.75
N PRO A 156 -5.52 -16.26 14.26
CA PRO A 156 -6.01 -16.08 15.64
C PRO A 156 -4.94 -16.07 16.73
N ASN A 157 -3.75 -16.57 16.45
CA ASN A 157 -2.73 -16.80 17.49
C ASN A 157 -1.68 -15.69 17.62
N ARG A 158 -1.80 -14.60 16.86
CA ARG A 158 -0.87 -13.46 16.91
C ARG A 158 -1.61 -12.13 16.93
N PRO A 159 -2.20 -11.75 18.07
CA PRO A 159 -2.83 -10.46 18.25
C PRO A 159 -1.88 -9.32 17.85
N ALA A 160 -2.46 -8.25 17.28
CA ALA A 160 -1.76 -7.04 16.84
C ALA A 160 -0.84 -7.17 15.60
N GLU A 161 -0.79 -8.31 14.92
CA GLU A 161 -0.02 -8.45 13.68
C GLU A 161 -0.85 -8.27 12.40
N CYS A 162 -2.15 -8.57 12.45
CA CYS A 162 -3.04 -8.55 11.27
C CYS A 162 -4.40 -7.96 11.61
N SER A 163 -5.02 -7.28 10.65
CA SER A 163 -6.44 -6.95 10.71
C SER A 163 -7.26 -8.13 10.18
N GLY A 164 -8.41 -8.38 10.78
CA GLY A 164 -9.43 -9.29 10.29
C GLY A 164 -10.64 -8.52 9.77
N VAL A 165 -11.65 -9.22 9.33
CA VAL A 165 -12.93 -8.68 8.86
C VAL A 165 -14.06 -9.25 9.69
N LEU A 166 -15.02 -8.41 10.06
CA LEU A 166 -16.24 -8.81 10.74
C LEU A 166 -17.25 -9.33 9.70
N GLU A 167 -17.75 -10.56 9.85
CA GLU A 167 -18.68 -11.17 8.88
C GLU A 167 -20.16 -10.99 9.20
N SER A 168 -20.52 -10.85 10.47
CA SER A 168 -21.91 -10.64 10.87
C SER A 168 -22.06 -10.01 12.26
N ASP A 169 -23.19 -9.35 12.49
CA ASP A 169 -23.54 -8.74 13.79
C ASP A 169 -24.12 -9.75 14.77
N GLU A 170 -24.64 -10.90 14.30
CA GLU A 170 -25.30 -11.90 15.16
C GLU A 170 -24.35 -12.87 15.87
N ALA A 171 -23.19 -13.10 15.25
CA ALA A 171 -22.08 -13.79 15.90
C ALA A 171 -20.79 -13.15 15.45
N ILE A 172 -20.01 -12.61 16.36
CA ILE A 172 -18.71 -11.99 16.03
C ILE A 172 -17.81 -13.07 15.44
N ARG A 173 -17.83 -13.17 14.13
CA ARG A 173 -17.00 -14.09 13.37
C ARG A 173 -15.91 -13.28 12.65
N ILE A 174 -14.70 -13.40 13.14
CA ILE A 174 -13.54 -12.73 12.56
C ILE A 174 -12.84 -13.72 11.63
N ARG A 175 -12.65 -13.34 10.39
CA ARG A 175 -11.83 -14.05 9.43
C ARG A 175 -10.66 -13.20 8.96
N ARG A 176 -9.63 -13.85 8.46
CA ARG A 176 -8.56 -13.14 7.74
C ARG A 176 -9.07 -12.65 6.38
N LEU A 177 -8.39 -11.63 5.86
CA LEU A 177 -8.58 -11.16 4.49
C LEU A 177 -8.22 -12.28 3.49
N THR A 178 -8.97 -12.37 2.42
CA THR A 178 -8.60 -13.21 1.28
C THR A 178 -7.42 -12.61 0.50
N PRO A 179 -6.69 -13.40 -0.32
CA PRO A 179 -5.62 -12.84 -1.15
C PRO A 179 -6.10 -11.71 -2.07
N ARG A 180 -7.30 -11.83 -2.64
CA ARG A 180 -7.91 -10.80 -3.48
C ARG A 180 -8.13 -9.48 -2.71
N GLU A 181 -8.66 -9.56 -1.49
CA GLU A 181 -8.81 -8.40 -0.62
C GLU A 181 -7.46 -7.77 -0.28
N CYS A 182 -6.42 -8.58 -0.07
CA CYS A 182 -5.06 -8.09 0.17
C CYS A 182 -4.49 -7.34 -1.06
N PHE A 183 -4.73 -7.83 -2.27
CA PHE A 183 -4.34 -7.15 -3.51
C PHE A 183 -5.08 -5.81 -3.67
N ARG A 184 -6.39 -5.78 -3.41
CA ARG A 184 -7.19 -4.55 -3.43
C ARG A 184 -6.68 -3.51 -2.44
N LEU A 185 -6.25 -3.93 -1.23
CA LEU A 185 -5.64 -3.05 -0.23
C LEU A 185 -4.29 -2.46 -0.69
N GLN A 186 -3.64 -3.06 -1.68
CA GLN A 186 -2.43 -2.51 -2.31
C GLN A 186 -2.76 -1.70 -3.57
N GLY A 187 -4.04 -1.54 -3.93
CA GLY A 187 -4.47 -0.78 -5.09
C GLY A 187 -4.44 -1.55 -6.41
N PHE A 188 -4.22 -2.88 -6.39
CA PHE A 188 -4.31 -3.70 -7.61
C PHE A 188 -5.75 -3.90 -8.05
N THR A 189 -5.95 -3.99 -9.36
CA THR A 189 -7.25 -4.33 -9.95
C THR A 189 -7.55 -5.82 -9.83
N ASP A 190 -8.83 -6.19 -9.94
CA ASP A 190 -9.23 -7.59 -9.94
C ASP A 190 -8.65 -8.37 -11.12
N GLU A 191 -8.51 -7.73 -12.29
CA GLU A 191 -7.89 -8.34 -13.45
C GLU A 191 -6.41 -8.68 -13.20
N GLN A 192 -5.67 -7.79 -12.54
CA GLN A 192 -4.27 -8.06 -12.15
C GLN A 192 -4.19 -9.22 -11.15
N PHE A 193 -5.12 -9.26 -10.20
CA PHE A 193 -5.21 -10.38 -9.27
C PHE A 193 -5.52 -11.70 -9.99
N ASP A 194 -6.49 -11.73 -10.90
CA ASP A 194 -6.89 -12.95 -11.61
C ASP A 194 -5.73 -13.52 -12.45
N ARG A 195 -4.96 -12.66 -13.11
CA ARG A 195 -3.73 -13.06 -13.81
C ARG A 195 -2.69 -13.67 -12.86
N ALA A 196 -2.49 -13.07 -11.69
CA ALA A 196 -1.57 -13.61 -10.69
C ALA A 196 -2.08 -14.93 -10.10
N ALA A 197 -3.38 -15.04 -9.83
CA ALA A 197 -4.01 -16.23 -9.25
C ALA A 197 -3.97 -17.44 -10.18
N ALA A 198 -3.98 -17.21 -11.49
CA ALA A 198 -3.90 -18.28 -12.49
C ALA A 198 -2.60 -19.10 -12.41
N VAL A 199 -1.52 -18.54 -11.87
CA VAL A 199 -0.17 -19.14 -11.88
C VAL A 199 0.49 -19.21 -10.50
N ASN A 200 -0.18 -18.77 -9.44
CA ASN A 200 0.38 -18.74 -8.09
C ASN A 200 -0.52 -19.45 -7.08
N SER A 201 0.10 -20.07 -6.08
CA SER A 201 -0.62 -20.60 -4.92
C SER A 201 -1.13 -19.47 -4.03
N GLU A 202 -2.17 -19.76 -3.23
CA GLU A 202 -2.72 -18.81 -2.25
C GLU A 202 -1.63 -18.22 -1.32
N THR A 203 -0.72 -19.06 -0.85
CA THR A 203 0.40 -18.63 -0.02
C THR A 203 1.30 -17.61 -0.73
N GLN A 204 1.57 -17.83 -2.02
CA GLN A 204 2.37 -16.89 -2.82
C GLN A 204 1.64 -15.58 -3.06
N LEU A 205 0.34 -15.62 -3.30
CA LEU A 205 -0.49 -14.42 -3.45
C LEU A 205 -0.45 -13.54 -2.20
N TYR A 206 -0.56 -14.12 -1.00
CA TYR A 206 -0.38 -13.35 0.25
C TYR A 206 1.01 -12.73 0.37
N LYS A 207 2.06 -13.49 0.02
CA LYS A 207 3.43 -12.97 0.03
C LYS A 207 3.62 -11.82 -0.95
N GLN A 208 3.08 -11.96 -2.16
CA GLN A 208 3.12 -10.91 -3.19
C GLN A 208 2.43 -9.64 -2.70
N ALA A 209 1.20 -9.75 -2.17
CA ALA A 209 0.48 -8.60 -1.62
C ALA A 209 1.24 -7.90 -0.48
N GLY A 210 1.84 -8.68 0.44
CA GLY A 210 2.60 -8.14 1.56
C GLY A 210 3.90 -7.45 1.18
N ASN A 211 4.56 -7.95 0.12
CA ASN A 211 5.81 -7.40 -0.42
C ASN A 211 5.60 -6.31 -1.47
N ALA A 212 4.38 -6.16 -1.98
CA ALA A 212 4.08 -5.17 -3.01
C ALA A 212 4.17 -3.74 -2.47
N VAL A 213 4.45 -2.83 -3.37
CA VAL A 213 4.24 -1.38 -3.16
C VAL A 213 2.77 -1.05 -3.36
N THR A 214 2.26 -0.01 -2.72
CA THR A 214 0.91 0.48 -3.00
C THR A 214 0.88 1.18 -4.34
N VAL A 215 0.07 0.66 -5.27
CA VAL A 215 -0.01 1.14 -6.67
C VAL A 215 -0.30 2.63 -6.72
N ASN A 216 -1.30 3.10 -5.97
CA ASN A 216 -1.72 4.50 -5.95
C ASN A 216 -0.59 5.47 -5.55
N VAL A 217 0.27 5.07 -4.61
CA VAL A 217 1.42 5.91 -4.19
C VAL A 217 2.44 6.00 -5.31
N VAL A 218 2.77 4.87 -5.95
CA VAL A 218 3.75 4.84 -7.05
C VAL A 218 3.23 5.58 -8.27
N GLU A 219 1.94 5.47 -8.57
CA GLU A 219 1.29 6.21 -9.66
C GLU A 219 1.39 7.73 -9.43
N GLU A 220 1.11 8.21 -8.22
CA GLU A 220 1.23 9.63 -7.88
C GLU A 220 2.67 10.13 -8.00
N ILE A 221 3.65 9.35 -7.51
CA ILE A 221 5.08 9.68 -7.67
C ILE A 221 5.45 9.72 -9.16
N GLY A 222 5.05 8.72 -9.94
CA GLY A 222 5.34 8.65 -11.37
C GLY A 222 4.72 9.80 -12.17
N ARG A 223 3.48 10.19 -11.83
CA ARG A 223 2.81 11.35 -12.42
C ARG A 223 3.58 12.64 -12.13
N HIS A 224 3.99 12.84 -10.88
CA HIS A 224 4.76 14.01 -10.47
C HIS A 224 6.12 14.07 -11.19
N ILE A 225 6.85 12.95 -11.26
CA ILE A 225 8.12 12.87 -12.02
C ILE A 225 7.90 13.32 -13.46
N LYS A 226 6.84 12.85 -14.12
CA LYS A 226 6.50 13.26 -15.49
C LYS A 226 6.27 14.78 -15.61
N GLU A 227 5.60 15.39 -14.63
CA GLU A 227 5.37 16.85 -14.60
C GLU A 227 6.65 17.66 -14.35
N VAL A 228 7.61 17.10 -13.62
CA VAL A 228 8.91 17.77 -13.34
C VAL A 228 9.80 17.75 -14.58
N VAL A 229 9.68 16.75 -15.43
CA VAL A 229 10.50 16.57 -16.64
C VAL A 229 9.92 17.29 -17.87
N SER A 230 8.60 17.59 -17.84
CA SER A 230 7.90 18.33 -18.92
C SER A 230 8.16 19.82 -18.81
#